data_06b46b1e9d3e0b58ba6b467f9f432bb5
#
_entry.id   06b46b1e9d3e0b58ba6b467f9f432bb5
#
_cell.length_a   1.000
_cell.length_b   1.000
_cell.length_c   1.000
_cell.angle_alpha   90.00
_cell.angle_beta   90.00
_cell.angle_gamma   90.00
#
_symmetry.space_group_name_H-M   'P 1'
#
loop_
_entity.id
_entity.type
_entity.pdbx_description
1 polymer ?
#
loop_
_entity_poly.entity_id
_entity_poly.type
_entity_poly.pdbx_seq_one_letter_code
_entity_poly.pdbx_strand_id
1 'polypeptide(L)'
;MDRHHTVFARSQSKMLVQAEWGLLAVCFLFLLAVSGCSKQQAAPPPRVTAIPVVVAKVTQRAMPVQLSAIGNVGSYSVSVRAQVAGELLQVHFKEGDSVHKDQLLFTIDPRPYEAALAQAQATLLRDKAVAANSRAQSQRLEKLLADGVVSPSDADTSKSAADAAEATVAADEAAVKTAQLNAEYCKIYSPMDGRTGSVMVKPGNLVKVADVPIVVINQVSPIHVDFTVPQEYLPEIRKYMATGPLRVEATVPNNPGRPEVGTLTFIDNMVDTTTGTIHLRSTFENKSGVLWPGLYVSTMMTLAQQANATVIPSQALTAGQQGSFVYVVQADSTVTPRPVTSSRNVEGLAVIDKGLQAGETVVTDGQVRLVPGSKVQIKNNLSD
;
A
#
# COMPACT_ATOMS: atom_id res chain seq x y z
N MET A 1 -77.66 -11.14 17.43
CA MET A 1 -78.75 -11.41 16.48
C MET A 1 -78.54 -12.81 16.00
N ASP A 2 -79.13 -13.69 16.65
CA ASP A 2 -80.24 -14.55 16.26
C ASP A 2 -79.80 -15.72 15.43
N ARG A 3 -79.81 -16.87 16.05
CA ARG A 3 -80.91 -17.87 16.35
C ARG A 3 -81.20 -18.70 15.14
N HIS A 4 -81.14 -19.92 15.34
CA HIS A 4 -82.13 -21.01 15.60
C HIS A 4 -81.98 -22.13 14.55
N HIS A 5 -82.15 -23.33 14.64
CA HIS A 5 -82.89 -24.27 15.51
C HIS A 5 -82.55 -25.71 15.02
N THR A 6 -82.14 -26.61 15.87
CA THR A 6 -82.92 -27.75 16.44
C THR A 6 -83.57 -28.72 15.47
N VAL A 7 -83.21 -29.96 15.62
CA VAL A 7 -83.96 -31.12 16.24
C VAL A 7 -84.78 -31.93 15.30
N PHE A 8 -84.70 -33.20 15.33
CA PHE A 8 -85.68 -34.34 15.43
C PHE A 8 -85.12 -35.59 14.77
N ALA A 9 -84.83 -36.58 15.39
CA ALA A 9 -85.49 -37.59 16.30
C ALA A 9 -85.68 -38.94 15.55
N ARG A 10 -85.04 -39.95 16.07
CA ARG A 10 -85.57 -41.12 16.77
C ARG A 10 -86.55 -42.00 16.02
N SER A 11 -86.25 -43.29 16.11
CA SER A 11 -87.16 -44.45 16.00
C SER A 11 -87.15 -45.16 14.65
N GLN A 12 -86.73 -46.41 14.59
CA GLN A 12 -87.33 -47.69 14.91
C GLN A 12 -86.26 -48.78 14.77
N SER A 13 -85.86 -49.40 15.61
CA SER A 13 -86.04 -50.62 16.46
C SER A 13 -86.53 -51.86 15.71
N LYS A 14 -85.74 -52.89 15.89
CA LYS A 14 -86.15 -54.30 16.01
C LYS A 14 -86.75 -54.94 14.77
N MET A 15 -85.96 -55.65 14.01
CA MET A 15 -86.14 -57.03 13.56
C MET A 15 -84.95 -57.36 12.62
N LEU A 16 -84.14 -58.28 13.04
CA LEU A 16 -83.34 -59.19 12.19
C LEU A 16 -82.13 -59.72 13.01
N VAL A 17 -82.48 -60.36 14.13
CA VAL A 17 -81.50 -61.10 14.94
C VAL A 17 -81.71 -62.60 14.64
N GLN A 18 -81.55 -63.07 13.44
CA GLN A 18 -81.43 -64.52 13.19
C GLN A 18 -80.73 -64.92 11.87
N ALA A 19 -80.13 -64.00 11.07
CA ALA A 19 -79.42 -64.38 9.85
C ALA A 19 -77.89 -64.23 9.93
N GLU A 20 -77.36 -63.80 11.07
CA GLU A 20 -75.94 -63.53 11.18
C GLU A 20 -75.02 -64.61 11.72
N TRP A 21 -75.58 -65.70 12.25
CA TRP A 21 -74.74 -66.80 12.82
C TRP A 21 -74.24 -67.80 11.77
N GLY A 22 -74.83 -67.85 10.59
CA GLY A 22 -74.36 -68.67 9.47
C GLY A 22 -73.21 -68.10 8.67
N LEU A 23 -73.18 -66.78 8.53
CA LEU A 23 -72.14 -66.09 7.74
C LEU A 23 -70.82 -65.94 8.51
N LEU A 24 -70.85 -65.81 9.83
CA LEU A 24 -69.66 -65.72 10.69
C LEU A 24 -68.86 -67.03 10.76
N ALA A 25 -69.54 -68.22 10.68
CA ALA A 25 -68.86 -69.53 10.69
C ALA A 25 -68.11 -69.80 9.38
N VAL A 26 -68.60 -69.33 8.23
CA VAL A 26 -67.94 -69.51 6.92
C VAL A 26 -66.81 -68.53 6.75
N CYS A 27 -66.92 -67.30 7.25
CA CYS A 27 -65.81 -66.34 7.26
C CYS A 27 -64.68 -66.76 8.20
N PHE A 28 -64.96 -67.39 9.33
CA PHE A 28 -63.89 -67.84 10.24
C PHE A 28 -63.13 -69.07 9.72
N LEU A 29 -63.77 -69.94 8.91
CA LEU A 29 -63.04 -71.01 8.22
C LEU A 29 -62.21 -70.55 7.04
N PHE A 30 -62.56 -69.42 6.39
CA PHE A 30 -61.80 -68.86 5.30
C PHE A 30 -60.57 -68.01 5.79
N LEU A 31 -60.66 -67.50 7.03
CA LEU A 31 -59.55 -66.78 7.67
C LEU A 31 -58.43 -67.70 8.18
N LEU A 32 -58.72 -69.00 8.43
CA LEU A 32 -57.73 -70.00 8.85
C LEU A 32 -56.93 -70.63 7.69
N ALA A 33 -57.37 -70.48 6.44
CA ALA A 33 -56.72 -71.05 5.26
C ALA A 33 -55.66 -70.09 4.62
N VAL A 34 -55.53 -68.85 5.06
CA VAL A 34 -54.58 -67.86 4.52
C VAL A 34 -53.33 -67.70 5.41
N SER A 35 -53.17 -68.50 6.46
CA SER A 35 -51.91 -68.55 7.24
C SER A 35 -50.86 -69.41 6.54
N GLY A 36 -50.72 -69.21 5.21
CA GLY A 36 -49.60 -69.71 4.42
C GLY A 36 -48.32 -68.93 4.72
N CYS A 37 -47.34 -69.65 5.19
CA CYS A 37 -45.98 -69.21 5.43
C CYS A 37 -45.45 -68.11 4.42
N SER A 38 -45.54 -66.85 4.74
CA SER A 38 -44.64 -65.90 4.15
C SER A 38 -43.25 -66.02 4.82
N LYS A 39 -42.34 -66.73 4.18
CA LYS A 39 -40.93 -66.60 4.47
C LYS A 39 -40.62 -65.10 4.32
N GLN A 40 -40.47 -64.40 5.45
CA GLN A 40 -39.97 -63.04 5.53
C GLN A 40 -38.54 -63.09 5.01
N GLN A 41 -38.39 -62.80 3.71
CA GLN A 41 -37.13 -62.63 3.08
C GLN A 41 -36.53 -61.41 3.79
N ALA A 42 -35.52 -61.66 4.63
CA ALA A 42 -34.74 -60.53 5.26
C ALA A 42 -34.38 -59.63 4.16
N ALA A 43 -34.82 -58.34 4.25
CA ALA A 43 -34.40 -57.28 3.33
C ALA A 43 -32.88 -57.31 3.30
N PRO A 44 -32.29 -57.32 2.11
CA PRO A 44 -30.81 -57.21 2.02
C PRO A 44 -30.38 -55.97 2.81
N PRO A 45 -29.28 -56.05 3.60
CA PRO A 45 -28.80 -54.89 4.35
C PRO A 45 -28.66 -53.70 3.38
N PRO A 46 -29.06 -52.49 3.79
CA PRO A 46 -29.01 -51.33 2.92
C PRO A 46 -27.60 -51.25 2.33
N ARG A 47 -27.48 -51.37 1.00
CA ARG A 47 -26.21 -51.14 0.31
C ARG A 47 -25.83 -49.71 0.62
N VAL A 48 -24.88 -49.53 1.54
CA VAL A 48 -24.27 -48.24 1.82
C VAL A 48 -23.55 -47.83 0.52
N THR A 49 -24.24 -47.11 -0.32
CA THR A 49 -23.71 -46.61 -1.59
C THR A 49 -22.61 -45.62 -1.23
N ALA A 50 -21.37 -45.99 -1.47
CA ALA A 50 -20.24 -45.08 -1.22
C ALA A 50 -20.34 -43.84 -2.12
N ILE A 51 -20.31 -42.68 -1.52
CA ILE A 51 -20.42 -41.38 -2.22
C ILE A 51 -19.09 -41.07 -2.90
N PRO A 52 -19.07 -40.81 -4.23
CA PRO A 52 -17.83 -40.45 -4.91
C PRO A 52 -17.37 -39.06 -4.46
N VAL A 53 -16.10 -38.97 -4.09
CA VAL A 53 -15.45 -37.74 -3.63
C VAL A 53 -14.06 -37.60 -4.22
N VAL A 54 -13.63 -36.35 -4.40
CA VAL A 54 -12.23 -36.02 -4.67
C VAL A 54 -11.56 -35.63 -3.34
N VAL A 55 -10.32 -36.02 -3.17
CA VAL A 55 -9.58 -35.80 -1.93
C VAL A 55 -8.20 -35.18 -2.19
N ALA A 56 -7.68 -34.50 -1.18
CA ALA A 56 -6.30 -34.03 -1.16
C ALA A 56 -5.63 -34.37 0.18
N LYS A 57 -4.32 -34.52 0.16
CA LYS A 57 -3.53 -34.69 1.39
C LYS A 57 -3.23 -33.35 2.01
N VAL A 58 -3.34 -33.29 3.33
CA VAL A 58 -2.85 -32.17 4.14
C VAL A 58 -1.32 -32.15 4.07
N THR A 59 -0.76 -31.05 3.58
CA THR A 59 0.69 -30.90 3.44
C THR A 59 1.23 -29.76 4.28
N GLN A 60 2.52 -29.77 4.56
CA GLN A 60 3.22 -28.62 5.13
C GLN A 60 4.04 -27.96 4.03
N ARG A 61 3.88 -26.64 3.92
CA ARG A 61 4.63 -25.82 2.96
C ARG A 61 5.04 -24.50 3.61
N ALA A 62 6.11 -23.91 3.06
CA ALA A 62 6.44 -22.52 3.37
C ALA A 62 5.37 -21.62 2.74
N MET A 63 4.66 -20.86 3.57
CA MET A 63 3.60 -19.95 3.15
C MET A 63 3.92 -18.53 3.61
N PRO A 64 3.77 -17.52 2.74
CA PRO A 64 4.01 -16.15 3.13
C PRO A 64 2.89 -15.64 4.05
N VAL A 65 3.29 -14.85 5.05
CA VAL A 65 2.38 -14.01 5.84
C VAL A 65 2.34 -12.65 5.16
N GLN A 66 1.21 -12.33 4.56
CA GLN A 66 1.06 -11.14 3.72
C GLN A 66 -0.05 -10.25 4.23
N LEU A 67 0.16 -8.94 4.11
CA LEU A 67 -0.87 -7.93 4.32
C LEU A 67 -1.13 -7.23 2.99
N SER A 68 -2.40 -7.19 2.60
CA SER A 68 -2.85 -6.45 1.42
C SER A 68 -3.45 -5.11 1.82
N ALA A 69 -3.15 -4.07 1.07
CA ALA A 69 -3.72 -2.74 1.23
C ALA A 69 -3.85 -2.04 -0.13
N ILE A 70 -4.64 -0.97 -0.16
CA ILE A 70 -4.67 -0.06 -1.31
C ILE A 70 -3.72 1.09 -0.98
N GLY A 71 -2.81 1.39 -1.90
CA GLY A 71 -1.87 2.48 -1.78
C GLY A 71 -2.06 3.55 -2.84
N ASN A 72 -1.53 4.72 -2.57
CA ASN A 72 -1.44 5.82 -3.53
C ASN A 72 0.04 6.05 -3.86
N VAL A 73 0.35 6.11 -5.14
CA VAL A 73 1.70 6.41 -5.62
C VAL A 73 1.98 7.89 -5.38
N GLY A 74 2.91 8.17 -4.49
CA GLY A 74 3.41 9.51 -4.21
C GLY A 74 4.76 9.77 -4.85
N SER A 75 5.13 11.04 -4.96
CA SER A 75 6.47 11.44 -5.41
C SER A 75 6.96 12.63 -4.61
N TYR A 76 8.28 12.75 -4.48
CA TYR A 76 8.83 14.04 -4.08
C TYR A 76 8.66 15.00 -5.23
N SER A 77 8.07 16.17 -4.93
CA SER A 77 7.84 17.22 -5.91
C SER A 77 8.48 18.51 -5.46
N VAL A 78 9.14 19.21 -6.39
CA VAL A 78 9.70 20.52 -6.16
C VAL A 78 9.07 21.53 -7.12
N SER A 79 8.54 22.59 -6.53
CA SER A 79 8.02 23.74 -7.27
C SER A 79 9.18 24.70 -7.54
N VAL A 80 9.67 24.72 -8.77
CA VAL A 80 10.74 25.64 -9.20
C VAL A 80 10.17 27.05 -9.36
N ARG A 81 10.78 28.03 -8.67
CA ARG A 81 10.35 29.43 -8.66
C ARG A 81 11.52 30.34 -8.97
N ALA A 82 11.23 31.54 -9.49
CA ALA A 82 12.22 32.56 -9.67
C ALA A 82 12.70 33.13 -8.33
N GLN A 83 14.01 33.32 -8.20
CA GLN A 83 14.65 34.00 -7.06
C GLN A 83 14.92 35.49 -7.34
N VAL A 84 14.88 35.87 -8.62
CA VAL A 84 15.00 37.26 -9.09
C VAL A 84 13.84 37.57 -10.03
N ALA A 85 13.44 38.82 -10.12
CA ALA A 85 12.41 39.28 -11.05
C ALA A 85 13.02 39.59 -12.43
N GLY A 86 12.27 39.33 -13.50
CA GLY A 86 12.73 39.67 -14.86
C GLY A 86 11.92 38.97 -15.92
N GLU A 87 12.21 39.29 -17.19
CA GLU A 87 11.59 38.61 -18.31
C GLU A 87 12.15 37.19 -18.47
N LEU A 88 11.30 36.19 -18.63
CA LEU A 88 11.71 34.85 -18.97
C LEU A 88 12.11 34.77 -20.45
N LEU A 89 13.40 34.65 -20.74
CA LEU A 89 13.89 34.65 -22.13
C LEU A 89 13.77 33.26 -22.77
N GLN A 90 14.21 32.22 -22.08
CA GLN A 90 14.33 30.88 -22.66
C GLN A 90 13.93 29.78 -21.69
N VAL A 91 13.36 28.71 -22.27
CA VAL A 91 13.11 27.40 -21.62
C VAL A 91 14.00 26.38 -22.33
N HIS A 92 14.81 25.64 -21.59
CA HIS A 92 15.84 24.73 -22.12
C HIS A 92 15.44 23.25 -22.14
N PHE A 93 14.16 22.94 -21.93
CA PHE A 93 13.59 21.58 -21.94
C PHE A 93 12.22 21.61 -22.59
N LYS A 94 11.65 20.45 -22.86
CA LYS A 94 10.25 20.28 -23.26
C LYS A 94 9.40 19.84 -22.09
N GLU A 95 8.16 20.27 -22.03
CA GLU A 95 7.21 19.80 -21.01
C GLU A 95 7.11 18.26 -21.00
N GLY A 96 7.24 17.67 -19.83
CA GLY A 96 7.27 16.22 -19.67
C GLY A 96 8.63 15.55 -19.86
N ASP A 97 9.68 16.28 -20.16
CA ASP A 97 11.04 15.73 -20.24
C ASP A 97 11.57 15.30 -18.87
N SER A 98 12.44 14.31 -18.87
CA SER A 98 13.27 13.97 -17.71
C SER A 98 14.45 14.94 -17.64
N VAL A 99 14.69 15.50 -16.46
CA VAL A 99 15.77 16.44 -16.17
C VAL A 99 16.64 15.90 -15.05
N HIS A 100 17.92 16.26 -15.07
CA HIS A 100 18.88 15.92 -14.04
C HIS A 100 19.11 17.09 -13.09
N LYS A 101 19.55 16.78 -11.88
CA LYS A 101 20.03 17.79 -10.94
C LYS A 101 21.08 18.67 -11.59
N ASP A 102 21.04 19.98 -11.32
CA ASP A 102 21.92 21.00 -11.85
C ASP A 102 21.83 21.21 -13.38
N GLN A 103 20.82 20.62 -14.05
CA GLN A 103 20.52 20.92 -15.45
C GLN A 103 19.86 22.30 -15.57
N LEU A 104 20.33 23.14 -16.51
CA LEU A 104 19.74 24.44 -16.80
C LEU A 104 18.31 24.27 -17.35
N LEU A 105 17.34 24.92 -16.71
CA LEU A 105 15.93 24.86 -17.06
C LEU A 105 15.44 26.15 -17.72
N PHE A 106 15.76 27.28 -17.13
CA PHE A 106 15.27 28.59 -17.57
C PHE A 106 16.37 29.66 -17.53
N THR A 107 16.22 30.64 -18.39
CA THR A 107 17.05 31.86 -18.39
C THR A 107 16.14 33.06 -18.28
N ILE A 108 16.31 33.85 -17.22
CA ILE A 108 15.74 35.18 -17.02
C ILE A 108 16.70 36.19 -17.61
N ASP A 109 16.23 37.36 -18.04
CA ASP A 109 17.06 38.41 -18.60
C ASP A 109 18.19 38.86 -17.62
N PRO A 110 19.46 38.55 -17.89
CA PRO A 110 20.56 38.84 -16.99
C PRO A 110 21.06 40.27 -17.09
N ARG A 111 20.75 40.99 -18.16
CA ARG A 111 21.32 42.29 -18.47
C ARG A 111 21.24 43.32 -17.34
N PRO A 112 20.08 43.50 -16.64
CA PRO A 112 20.02 44.43 -15.51
C PRO A 112 20.95 44.03 -14.35
N TYR A 113 21.05 42.74 -14.09
CA TYR A 113 21.85 42.19 -12.99
C TYR A 113 23.35 42.20 -13.31
N GLU A 114 23.73 41.94 -14.55
CA GLU A 114 25.11 42.08 -15.04
C GLU A 114 25.58 43.55 -14.99
N ALA A 115 24.71 44.49 -15.34
CA ALA A 115 25.00 45.91 -15.21
C ALA A 115 25.19 46.34 -13.75
N ALA A 116 24.34 45.85 -12.84
CA ALA A 116 24.45 46.08 -11.40
C ALA A 116 25.74 45.48 -10.81
N LEU A 117 26.11 44.28 -11.27
CA LEU A 117 27.37 43.64 -10.87
C LEU A 117 28.60 44.47 -11.34
N ALA A 118 28.61 44.90 -12.61
CA ALA A 118 29.67 45.73 -13.16
C ALA A 118 29.81 47.06 -12.39
N GLN A 119 28.69 47.69 -12.01
CA GLN A 119 28.67 48.89 -11.19
C GLN A 119 29.26 48.63 -9.79
N ALA A 120 28.88 47.58 -9.10
CA ALA A 120 29.41 47.24 -7.79
C ALA A 120 30.90 46.93 -7.84
N GLN A 121 31.38 46.24 -8.89
CA GLN A 121 32.79 45.97 -9.11
C GLN A 121 33.61 47.26 -9.35
N ALA A 122 33.07 48.21 -10.11
CA ALA A 122 33.71 49.50 -10.34
C ALA A 122 33.80 50.32 -9.04
N THR A 123 32.77 50.32 -8.22
CA THR A 123 32.76 50.94 -6.89
C THR A 123 33.85 50.35 -5.99
N LEU A 124 33.89 49.04 -5.88
CA LEU A 124 34.90 48.31 -5.12
C LEU A 124 36.32 48.63 -5.58
N LEU A 125 36.56 48.74 -6.90
CA LEU A 125 37.86 49.06 -7.44
C LEU A 125 38.31 50.49 -7.04
N ARG A 126 37.38 51.46 -7.09
CA ARG A 126 37.62 52.84 -6.64
C ARG A 126 38.01 52.86 -5.17
N ASP A 127 37.24 52.20 -4.31
CA ASP A 127 37.41 52.29 -2.87
C ASP A 127 38.58 51.45 -2.36
N LYS A 128 38.99 50.42 -3.08
CA LYS A 128 40.30 49.76 -2.90
C LYS A 128 41.47 50.69 -3.16
N ALA A 129 41.36 51.53 -4.16
CA ALA A 129 42.43 52.56 -4.43
C ALA A 129 42.47 53.60 -3.31
N VAL A 130 41.33 54.07 -2.79
CA VAL A 130 41.23 54.99 -1.65
C VAL A 130 41.82 54.36 -0.39
N ALA A 131 41.44 53.13 -0.08
CA ALA A 131 41.95 52.40 1.10
C ALA A 131 43.46 52.19 1.02
N ALA A 132 43.99 51.82 -0.16
CA ALA A 132 45.42 51.66 -0.36
C ALA A 132 46.19 52.97 -0.13
N ASN A 133 45.66 54.13 -0.60
CA ASN A 133 46.25 55.44 -0.36
C ASN A 133 46.18 55.81 1.13
N SER A 134 45.02 55.64 1.80
CA SER A 134 44.89 55.96 3.22
C SER A 134 45.83 55.10 4.08
N ARG A 135 45.94 53.82 3.79
CA ARG A 135 46.85 52.88 4.45
C ARG A 135 48.34 53.34 4.28
N ALA A 136 48.74 53.68 3.05
CA ALA A 136 50.09 54.19 2.80
C ALA A 136 50.39 55.52 3.54
N GLN A 137 49.38 56.39 3.67
CA GLN A 137 49.45 57.60 4.47
C GLN A 137 49.58 57.27 5.96
N SER A 138 48.77 56.41 6.53
CA SER A 138 48.87 56.00 7.91
C SER A 138 50.23 55.42 8.25
N GLN A 139 50.76 54.51 7.41
CA GLN A 139 52.09 53.92 7.58
C GLN A 139 53.20 54.95 7.55
N ARG A 140 53.10 55.99 6.72
CA ARG A 140 54.05 57.09 6.69
C ARG A 140 54.01 57.90 7.98
N LEU A 141 52.84 58.30 8.47
CA LEU A 141 52.68 59.04 9.72
C LEU A 141 53.13 58.27 10.93
N GLU A 142 52.89 56.96 10.95
CA GLU A 142 53.30 56.03 12.01
C GLU A 142 54.86 55.99 12.12
N LYS A 143 55.60 56.02 10.99
CA LYS A 143 57.04 56.14 10.97
C LYS A 143 57.52 57.53 11.45
N LEU A 144 56.87 58.62 11.00
CA LEU A 144 57.19 59.97 11.43
C LEU A 144 56.88 60.21 12.90
N LEU A 145 55.88 59.52 13.47
CA LEU A 145 55.61 59.54 14.90
C LEU A 145 56.72 58.86 15.69
N ALA A 146 57.22 57.70 15.21
CA ALA A 146 58.42 57.06 15.81
C ALA A 146 59.65 57.91 15.79
N ASP A 147 59.82 58.74 14.76
CA ASP A 147 60.89 59.70 14.63
C ASP A 147 60.64 61.03 15.40
N GLY A 148 59.51 61.18 16.08
CA GLY A 148 59.15 62.36 16.87
C GLY A 148 58.75 63.59 16.06
N VAL A 149 58.39 63.40 14.76
CA VAL A 149 58.16 64.53 13.82
C VAL A 149 56.71 65.00 13.80
N VAL A 150 55.73 64.08 14.14
CA VAL A 150 54.29 64.37 14.12
C VAL A 150 53.66 64.11 15.48
N SER A 151 52.47 64.64 15.70
CA SER A 151 51.72 64.39 16.97
C SER A 151 51.07 63.02 16.99
N PRO A 152 50.88 62.41 18.18
CA PRO A 152 50.11 61.16 18.32
C PRO A 152 48.70 61.31 17.74
N SER A 153 48.06 62.46 17.91
CA SER A 153 46.71 62.73 17.41
C SER A 153 46.63 62.68 15.88
N ASP A 154 47.65 63.13 15.16
CA ASP A 154 47.67 63.08 13.69
C ASP A 154 47.82 61.63 13.19
N ALA A 155 48.66 60.83 13.87
CA ALA A 155 48.87 59.45 13.54
C ALA A 155 47.59 58.63 13.80
N ASP A 156 46.94 58.85 14.94
CA ASP A 156 45.68 58.20 15.30
C ASP A 156 44.52 58.55 14.34
N THR A 157 44.45 59.82 13.93
CA THR A 157 43.46 60.27 12.95
C THR A 157 43.70 59.60 11.59
N SER A 158 44.98 59.54 11.12
CA SER A 158 45.26 58.85 9.85
C SER A 158 44.98 57.31 9.91
N LYS A 159 45.32 56.72 11.03
CA LYS A 159 44.99 55.27 11.26
C LYS A 159 43.47 55.02 11.21
N SER A 160 42.68 55.80 11.96
CA SER A 160 41.26 55.73 11.92
C SER A 160 40.65 55.92 10.53
N ALA A 161 41.21 56.80 9.73
CA ALA A 161 40.83 57.04 8.34
C ALA A 161 41.17 55.85 7.44
N ALA A 162 42.28 55.14 7.67
CA ALA A 162 42.68 53.95 6.96
C ALA A 162 41.73 52.75 7.33
N ASP A 163 41.48 52.60 8.62
CA ASP A 163 40.56 51.56 9.14
C ASP A 163 39.12 51.74 8.58
N ALA A 164 38.64 53.00 8.52
CA ALA A 164 37.35 53.33 7.94
C ALA A 164 37.30 53.02 6.42
N ALA A 165 38.35 53.32 5.69
CA ALA A 165 38.44 53.00 4.26
C ALA A 165 38.48 51.49 4.01
N GLU A 166 39.21 50.74 4.84
CA GLU A 166 39.21 49.26 4.78
C GLU A 166 37.83 48.67 5.08
N ALA A 167 37.12 49.21 6.05
CA ALA A 167 35.76 48.81 6.35
C ALA A 167 34.80 49.07 5.17
N THR A 168 35.00 50.19 4.44
CA THR A 168 34.23 50.49 3.21
C THR A 168 34.50 49.46 2.13
N VAL A 169 35.76 49.07 1.91
CA VAL A 169 36.11 48.00 0.95
C VAL A 169 35.43 46.68 1.32
N ALA A 170 35.38 46.30 2.60
CA ALA A 170 34.70 45.07 3.04
C ALA A 170 33.18 45.12 2.78
N ALA A 171 32.56 46.30 2.92
CA ALA A 171 31.15 46.49 2.59
C ALA A 171 30.90 46.37 1.08
N ASP A 172 31.78 46.93 0.25
CA ASP A 172 31.68 46.83 -1.21
C ASP A 172 31.90 45.39 -1.72
N GLU A 173 32.83 44.66 -1.11
CA GLU A 173 33.02 43.23 -1.42
C GLU A 173 31.73 42.41 -1.15
N ALA A 174 31.03 42.71 -0.08
CA ALA A 174 29.74 42.11 0.19
C ALA A 174 28.66 42.51 -0.84
N ALA A 175 28.67 43.79 -1.28
CA ALA A 175 27.76 44.27 -2.33
C ALA A 175 28.03 43.59 -3.68
N VAL A 176 29.29 43.41 -4.08
CA VAL A 176 29.69 42.68 -5.29
C VAL A 176 29.18 41.23 -5.21
N LYS A 177 29.37 40.56 -4.07
CA LYS A 177 28.89 39.19 -3.89
C LYS A 177 27.38 39.08 -4.03
N THR A 178 26.64 40.06 -3.49
CA THR A 178 25.16 40.09 -3.62
C THR A 178 24.75 40.31 -5.08
N ALA A 179 25.38 41.21 -5.79
CA ALA A 179 25.09 41.46 -7.20
C ALA A 179 25.44 40.23 -8.07
N GLN A 180 26.51 39.52 -7.75
CA GLN A 180 26.91 38.29 -8.42
C GLN A 180 25.87 37.18 -8.22
N LEU A 181 25.40 36.95 -6.99
CA LEU A 181 24.34 35.98 -6.70
C LEU A 181 23.05 36.27 -7.46
N ASN A 182 22.67 37.55 -7.56
CA ASN A 182 21.50 37.96 -8.32
C ASN A 182 21.64 37.65 -9.82
N ALA A 183 22.84 37.85 -10.39
CA ALA A 183 23.14 37.51 -11.78
C ALA A 183 23.15 36.00 -12.00
N GLU A 184 23.64 35.23 -11.04
CA GLU A 184 23.60 33.76 -11.08
C GLU A 184 22.15 33.25 -11.02
N TYR A 185 21.26 33.84 -10.22
CA TYR A 185 19.86 33.48 -10.11
C TYR A 185 19.04 33.73 -11.38
N CYS A 186 19.57 34.45 -12.37
CA CYS A 186 18.96 34.53 -13.69
C CYS A 186 18.98 33.20 -14.45
N LYS A 187 19.87 32.29 -14.07
CA LYS A 187 19.93 30.93 -14.60
C LYS A 187 19.31 29.99 -13.57
N ILE A 188 18.15 29.40 -13.89
CA ILE A 188 17.42 28.53 -13.00
C ILE A 188 17.75 27.08 -13.36
N TYR A 189 18.29 26.36 -12.40
CA TYR A 189 18.69 24.95 -12.54
C TYR A 189 17.74 24.02 -11.82
N SER A 190 17.72 22.76 -12.25
CA SER A 190 16.93 21.72 -11.56
C SER A 190 17.57 21.40 -10.20
N PRO A 191 16.79 21.43 -9.10
CA PRO A 191 17.29 21.06 -7.77
C PRO A 191 17.44 19.55 -7.58
N MET A 192 16.85 18.73 -8.47
CA MET A 192 16.80 17.28 -8.35
C MET A 192 16.60 16.59 -9.71
N ASP A 193 16.89 15.30 -9.74
CA ASP A 193 16.47 14.44 -10.85
C ASP A 193 14.95 14.23 -10.82
N GLY A 194 14.32 14.30 -12.00
CA GLY A 194 12.87 14.09 -12.05
C GLY A 194 12.28 14.37 -13.42
N ARG A 195 10.97 14.37 -13.49
CA ARG A 195 10.21 14.67 -14.70
C ARG A 195 9.50 16.00 -14.54
N THR A 196 9.61 16.85 -15.54
CA THR A 196 8.99 18.17 -15.57
C THR A 196 7.50 18.07 -15.85
N GLY A 197 6.72 18.89 -15.17
CA GLY A 197 5.32 19.15 -15.50
C GLY A 197 5.18 20.17 -16.62
N SER A 198 3.98 20.76 -16.72
CA SER A 198 3.71 21.88 -17.64
C SER A 198 4.41 23.16 -17.18
N VAL A 199 4.85 23.97 -18.13
CA VAL A 199 5.46 25.28 -17.89
C VAL A 199 4.34 26.30 -17.68
N MET A 200 4.28 26.86 -16.46
CA MET A 200 3.20 27.81 -16.08
C MET A 200 3.43 29.22 -16.59
N VAL A 201 4.71 29.60 -16.78
CA VAL A 201 5.10 30.92 -17.31
C VAL A 201 5.86 30.74 -18.61
N LYS A 202 5.34 31.28 -19.70
CA LYS A 202 5.95 31.19 -21.04
C LYS A 202 7.01 32.26 -21.28
N PRO A 203 8.00 32.01 -22.17
CA PRO A 203 8.97 33.02 -22.59
C PRO A 203 8.28 34.34 -23.03
N GLY A 204 8.91 35.45 -22.75
CA GLY A 204 8.40 36.81 -22.99
C GLY A 204 7.54 37.37 -21.85
N ASN A 205 7.23 36.57 -20.82
CA ASN A 205 6.48 37.03 -19.66
C ASN A 205 7.41 37.39 -18.50
N LEU A 206 6.95 38.36 -17.70
CA LEU A 206 7.66 38.81 -16.51
C LEU A 206 7.43 37.80 -15.36
N VAL A 207 8.49 37.29 -14.75
CA VAL A 207 8.45 36.54 -13.52
C VAL A 207 8.78 37.42 -12.32
N LYS A 208 8.16 37.15 -11.18
CA LYS A 208 8.39 37.84 -9.90
C LYS A 208 8.98 36.86 -8.87
N VAL A 209 9.69 37.43 -7.90
CA VAL A 209 10.29 36.64 -6.82
C VAL A 209 9.20 35.91 -6.02
N ALA A 210 9.41 34.62 -5.83
CA ALA A 210 8.55 33.75 -5.01
C ALA A 210 7.05 33.72 -5.39
N ASP A 211 6.69 34.18 -6.58
CA ASP A 211 5.33 34.15 -7.14
C ASP A 211 4.94 32.71 -7.55
N VAL A 212 4.13 32.55 -8.56
CA VAL A 212 3.70 31.22 -9.07
C VAL A 212 4.92 30.37 -9.44
N PRO A 213 4.86 29.04 -9.23
CA PRO A 213 5.87 28.15 -9.75
C PRO A 213 6.00 28.28 -11.27
N ILE A 214 7.22 28.26 -11.79
CA ILE A 214 7.43 28.26 -13.26
C ILE A 214 7.21 26.85 -13.80
N VAL A 215 7.67 25.83 -13.06
CA VAL A 215 7.46 24.40 -13.35
C VAL A 215 7.48 23.62 -12.04
N VAL A 216 6.76 22.47 -12.03
CA VAL A 216 6.86 21.48 -10.97
C VAL A 216 7.65 20.29 -11.50
N ILE A 217 8.62 19.83 -10.74
CA ILE A 217 9.41 18.63 -11.06
C ILE A 217 9.03 17.53 -10.07
N ASN A 218 8.64 16.37 -10.59
CA ASN A 218 8.29 15.19 -9.80
C ASN A 218 9.39 14.13 -9.94
N GLN A 219 9.87 13.62 -8.82
CA GLN A 219 10.78 12.49 -8.81
C GLN A 219 9.99 11.22 -9.13
N VAL A 220 10.32 10.58 -10.25
CA VAL A 220 9.64 9.36 -10.70
C VAL A 220 10.47 8.10 -10.47
N SER A 221 11.76 8.24 -10.18
CA SER A 221 12.68 7.14 -9.85
C SER A 221 13.77 7.67 -8.88
N PRO A 222 13.86 7.13 -7.66
CA PRO A 222 12.89 6.25 -7.01
C PRO A 222 11.55 6.94 -6.75
N ILE A 223 10.48 6.12 -6.60
CA ILE A 223 9.12 6.58 -6.29
C ILE A 223 8.63 5.90 -5.01
N HIS A 224 7.65 6.47 -4.34
CA HIS A 224 7.09 5.85 -3.15
C HIS A 224 5.59 5.56 -3.30
N VAL A 225 5.13 4.59 -2.52
CA VAL A 225 3.72 4.27 -2.37
C VAL A 225 3.36 4.40 -0.91
N ASP A 226 2.37 5.23 -0.64
CA ASP A 226 1.77 5.43 0.66
C ASP A 226 0.52 4.56 0.80
N PHE A 227 0.40 3.81 1.89
CA PHE A 227 -0.75 2.96 2.17
C PHE A 227 -0.97 2.84 3.67
N THR A 228 -2.16 2.43 4.06
CA THR A 228 -2.54 2.28 5.47
C THR A 228 -2.89 0.84 5.78
N VAL A 229 -2.55 0.40 6.99
CA VAL A 229 -2.94 -0.90 7.53
C VAL A 229 -3.56 -0.73 8.91
N PRO A 230 -4.45 -1.64 9.37
CA PRO A 230 -4.99 -1.61 10.72
C PRO A 230 -3.89 -1.64 11.78
N GLN A 231 -4.07 -0.86 12.86
CA GLN A 231 -3.06 -0.73 13.94
C GLN A 231 -2.71 -2.05 14.62
N GLU A 232 -3.59 -3.05 14.57
CA GLU A 232 -3.36 -4.37 15.15
C GLU A 232 -2.14 -5.08 14.57
N TYR A 233 -1.77 -4.77 13.32
CA TYR A 233 -0.59 -5.35 12.66
C TYR A 233 0.72 -4.63 13.01
N LEU A 234 0.67 -3.47 13.68
CA LEU A 234 1.86 -2.69 14.00
C LEU A 234 2.92 -3.47 14.82
N PRO A 235 2.55 -4.25 15.87
CA PRO A 235 3.54 -5.04 16.60
C PRO A 235 4.26 -6.07 15.73
N GLU A 236 3.53 -6.73 14.83
CA GLU A 236 4.10 -7.72 13.90
C GLU A 236 5.01 -7.05 12.86
N ILE A 237 4.57 -5.97 12.26
CA ILE A 237 5.37 -5.20 11.28
C ILE A 237 6.68 -4.77 11.91
N ARG A 238 6.66 -4.20 13.13
CA ARG A 238 7.86 -3.77 13.84
C ARG A 238 8.78 -4.94 14.19
N LYS A 239 8.21 -6.06 14.60
CA LYS A 239 8.96 -7.29 14.91
C LYS A 239 9.73 -7.78 13.69
N TYR A 240 9.06 -7.89 12.55
CA TYR A 240 9.69 -8.41 11.33
C TYR A 240 10.63 -7.39 10.67
N MET A 241 10.33 -6.11 10.75
CA MET A 241 11.22 -5.05 10.26
C MET A 241 12.55 -5.01 11.03
N ALA A 242 12.56 -5.40 12.30
CA ALA A 242 13.79 -5.54 13.09
C ALA A 242 14.70 -6.68 12.60
N THR A 243 14.18 -7.64 11.85
CA THR A 243 14.94 -8.74 11.27
C THR A 243 15.45 -8.49 9.86
N GLY A 244 14.92 -7.47 9.19
CA GLY A 244 15.32 -7.08 7.84
C GLY A 244 14.26 -6.23 7.12
N PRO A 245 14.58 -5.74 5.92
CA PRO A 245 13.64 -4.94 5.12
C PRO A 245 12.44 -5.79 4.70
N LEU A 246 11.23 -5.25 4.89
CA LEU A 246 10.00 -5.90 4.45
C LEU A 246 9.77 -5.63 2.96
N ARG A 247 9.57 -6.71 2.20
CA ARG A 247 9.25 -6.67 0.78
C ARG A 247 7.81 -6.24 0.58
N VAL A 248 7.62 -5.28 -0.31
CA VAL A 248 6.29 -4.80 -0.73
C VAL A 248 6.19 -4.90 -2.25
N GLU A 249 5.11 -5.47 -2.72
CA GLU A 249 4.78 -5.56 -4.14
C GLU A 249 3.64 -4.59 -4.43
N ALA A 250 3.77 -3.80 -5.49
CA ALA A 250 2.74 -2.88 -5.96
C ALA A 250 2.24 -3.31 -7.33
N THR A 251 0.93 -3.48 -7.45
CA THR A 251 0.26 -3.86 -8.70
C THR A 251 -0.67 -2.75 -9.13
N VAL A 252 -0.49 -2.25 -10.36
CA VAL A 252 -1.39 -1.27 -10.97
C VAL A 252 -2.65 -2.00 -11.46
N PRO A 253 -3.86 -1.59 -11.06
CA PRO A 253 -5.10 -2.19 -11.56
C PRO A 253 -5.17 -2.15 -13.10
N ASN A 254 -5.69 -3.21 -13.68
CA ASN A 254 -5.85 -3.37 -15.14
C ASN A 254 -4.54 -3.36 -15.96
N ASN A 255 -3.39 -3.47 -15.29
CA ASN A 255 -2.11 -3.67 -15.97
C ASN A 255 -1.63 -5.11 -15.69
N PRO A 256 -1.66 -6.03 -16.69
CA PRO A 256 -1.28 -7.44 -16.50
C PRO A 256 0.23 -7.66 -16.36
N GLY A 257 1.02 -6.59 -16.21
CA GLY A 257 2.46 -6.66 -15.99
C GLY A 257 2.84 -7.34 -14.67
N ARG A 258 4.14 -7.58 -14.49
CA ARG A 258 4.66 -8.06 -13.20
C ARG A 258 4.50 -6.96 -12.15
N PRO A 259 4.17 -7.33 -10.88
CA PRO A 259 4.19 -6.37 -9.79
C PRO A 259 5.57 -5.69 -9.67
N GLU A 260 5.55 -4.39 -9.43
CA GLU A 260 6.77 -3.67 -9.03
C GLU A 260 7.14 -4.05 -7.61
N VAL A 261 8.44 -4.24 -7.38
CA VAL A 261 8.97 -4.68 -6.09
C VAL A 261 9.70 -3.54 -5.42
N GLY A 262 9.32 -3.28 -4.19
CA GLY A 262 9.93 -2.28 -3.34
C GLY A 262 10.11 -2.79 -1.91
N THR A 263 10.49 -1.89 -1.04
CA THR A 263 10.73 -2.17 0.39
C THR A 263 10.00 -1.15 1.25
N LEU A 264 9.51 -1.59 2.41
CA LEU A 264 8.96 -0.71 3.43
C LEU A 264 10.10 0.16 3.99
N THR A 265 9.98 1.48 3.85
CA THR A 265 11.01 2.44 4.27
C THR A 265 10.58 3.31 5.44
N PHE A 266 9.27 3.45 5.68
CA PHE A 266 8.76 4.33 6.71
C PHE A 266 7.50 3.76 7.34
N ILE A 267 7.39 3.92 8.64
CA ILE A 267 6.20 3.68 9.47
C ILE A 267 5.94 5.00 10.19
N ASP A 268 4.72 5.49 10.12
CA ASP A 268 4.35 6.71 10.83
C ASP A 268 4.51 6.54 12.35
N ASN A 269 4.80 7.63 13.03
CA ASN A 269 4.97 7.67 14.48
C ASN A 269 3.63 7.77 15.24
N MET A 270 2.53 7.98 14.52
CA MET A 270 1.19 8.14 15.07
C MET A 270 0.17 7.27 14.31
N VAL A 271 -0.75 6.69 15.05
CA VAL A 271 -1.93 6.01 14.51
C VAL A 271 -3.03 7.05 14.28
N ASP A 272 -3.68 7.00 13.13
CA ASP A 272 -4.90 7.78 12.88
C ASP A 272 -6.02 7.24 13.77
N THR A 273 -6.39 8.00 14.78
CA THR A 273 -7.43 7.63 15.76
C THR A 273 -8.83 7.59 15.17
N THR A 274 -9.05 8.22 14.02
CA THR A 274 -10.36 8.26 13.34
C THR A 274 -10.64 6.95 12.63
N THR A 275 -9.61 6.37 12.02
CA THR A 275 -9.70 5.16 11.21
C THR A 275 -9.12 3.92 11.89
N GLY A 276 -8.34 4.08 12.97
CA GLY A 276 -7.63 3.00 13.64
C GLY A 276 -6.52 2.40 12.77
N THR A 277 -5.97 3.17 11.83
CA THR A 277 -4.94 2.70 10.89
C THR A 277 -3.61 3.41 11.12
N ILE A 278 -2.53 2.74 10.69
CA ILE A 278 -1.20 3.33 10.64
C ILE A 278 -0.76 3.53 9.21
N HIS A 279 -0.15 4.67 8.96
CA HIS A 279 0.36 5.04 7.64
C HIS A 279 1.76 4.45 7.43
N LEU A 280 1.95 3.84 6.27
CA LEU A 280 3.18 3.19 5.84
C LEU A 280 3.61 3.76 4.49
N ARG A 281 4.92 3.80 4.26
CA ARG A 281 5.50 4.17 2.97
C ARG A 281 6.52 3.15 2.53
N SER A 282 6.38 2.71 1.28
CA SER A 282 7.36 1.84 0.63
C SER A 282 8.00 2.54 -0.55
N THR A 283 9.28 2.28 -0.78
CA THR A 283 10.06 2.87 -1.87
C THR A 283 10.31 1.83 -2.95
N PHE A 284 10.16 2.25 -4.20
CA PHE A 284 10.30 1.46 -5.41
C PHE A 284 11.29 2.14 -6.37
N GLU A 285 12.16 1.37 -7.00
CA GLU A 285 13.11 1.89 -8.01
C GLU A 285 12.40 2.42 -9.25
N ASN A 286 11.26 1.82 -9.62
CA ASN A 286 10.41 2.21 -10.75
C ASN A 286 11.15 2.38 -12.07
N LYS A 287 12.12 1.50 -12.36
CA LYS A 287 12.90 1.55 -13.63
C LYS A 287 12.04 1.36 -14.87
N SER A 288 10.93 0.64 -14.72
CA SER A 288 9.95 0.41 -15.76
C SER A 288 9.08 1.64 -16.06
N GLY A 289 9.00 2.63 -15.13
CA GLY A 289 8.13 3.78 -15.22
C GLY A 289 6.63 3.45 -15.12
N VAL A 290 6.26 2.25 -14.65
CA VAL A 290 4.87 1.80 -14.52
C VAL A 290 4.15 2.53 -13.39
N LEU A 291 4.85 2.81 -12.30
CA LEU A 291 4.30 3.60 -11.20
C LEU A 291 4.35 5.08 -11.56
N TRP A 292 3.18 5.70 -11.58
CA TRP A 292 3.06 7.12 -11.88
C TRP A 292 2.43 7.87 -10.70
N PRO A 293 2.94 9.07 -10.33
CA PRO A 293 2.39 9.84 -9.23
C PRO A 293 0.88 10.04 -9.35
N GLY A 294 0.16 9.79 -8.26
CA GLY A 294 -1.29 9.90 -8.20
C GLY A 294 -2.07 8.63 -8.56
N LEU A 295 -1.41 7.58 -9.05
CA LEU A 295 -2.08 6.29 -9.29
C LEU A 295 -2.43 5.58 -7.97
N TYR A 296 -3.58 4.91 -7.97
CA TYR A 296 -3.91 3.91 -6.95
C TYR A 296 -3.37 2.56 -7.36
N VAL A 297 -2.78 1.84 -6.40
CA VAL A 297 -2.18 0.53 -6.59
C VAL A 297 -2.62 -0.41 -5.48
N SER A 298 -2.72 -1.70 -5.81
CA SER A 298 -2.83 -2.74 -4.79
C SER A 298 -1.43 -3.05 -4.27
N THR A 299 -1.24 -2.94 -2.97
CA THR A 299 0.02 -3.28 -2.31
C THR A 299 -0.11 -4.60 -1.58
N MET A 300 0.93 -5.42 -1.64
CA MET A 300 1.05 -6.67 -0.89
C MET A 300 2.39 -6.68 -0.17
N MET A 301 2.33 -6.54 1.14
CA MET A 301 3.51 -6.55 2.01
C MET A 301 3.72 -7.95 2.59
N THR A 302 4.89 -8.54 2.37
CA THR A 302 5.27 -9.82 2.95
C THR A 302 6.00 -9.60 4.27
N LEU A 303 5.39 -10.03 5.37
CA LEU A 303 5.95 -9.89 6.72
C LEU A 303 6.97 -10.99 7.01
N ALA A 304 6.62 -12.24 6.71
CA ALA A 304 7.43 -13.40 7.01
C ALA A 304 7.11 -14.59 6.10
N GLN A 305 7.99 -15.58 6.10
CA GLN A 305 7.73 -16.90 5.54
C GLN A 305 7.50 -17.88 6.70
N GLN A 306 6.28 -18.43 6.80
CA GLN A 306 5.97 -19.49 7.76
C GLN A 306 6.40 -20.83 7.16
N ALA A 307 7.54 -21.36 7.60
CA ALA A 307 8.19 -22.49 6.97
C ALA A 307 7.34 -23.78 6.94
N ASN A 308 6.55 -24.03 7.98
CA ASN A 308 5.78 -25.28 8.19
C ASN A 308 4.28 -24.97 8.35
N ALA A 309 3.69 -24.20 7.44
CA ALA A 309 2.26 -23.96 7.45
C ALA A 309 1.52 -25.20 6.99
N THR A 310 0.55 -25.66 7.78
CA THR A 310 -0.37 -26.74 7.38
C THR A 310 -1.35 -26.19 6.37
N VAL A 311 -1.38 -26.75 5.17
CA VAL A 311 -2.18 -26.24 4.06
C VAL A 311 -3.04 -27.34 3.43
N ILE A 312 -4.22 -26.91 2.97
CA ILE A 312 -5.15 -27.71 2.18
C ILE A 312 -5.63 -26.89 0.98
N PRO A 313 -6.10 -27.49 -0.11
CA PRO A 313 -6.81 -26.75 -1.15
C PRO A 313 -8.01 -26.01 -0.55
N SER A 314 -8.19 -24.74 -0.91
CA SER A 314 -9.25 -23.88 -0.34
C SER A 314 -10.66 -24.46 -0.57
N GLN A 315 -10.82 -25.25 -1.63
CA GLN A 315 -12.06 -25.97 -1.96
C GLN A 315 -12.48 -26.98 -0.89
N ALA A 316 -11.54 -27.51 -0.09
CA ALA A 316 -11.85 -28.44 0.99
C ALA A 316 -12.50 -27.76 2.19
N LEU A 317 -12.35 -26.44 2.33
CA LEU A 317 -12.89 -25.68 3.44
C LEU A 317 -14.37 -25.40 3.24
N THR A 318 -15.20 -25.89 4.17
CA THR A 318 -16.65 -25.70 4.13
C THR A 318 -17.07 -24.77 5.26
N ALA A 319 -17.90 -23.76 4.94
CA ALA A 319 -18.50 -22.89 5.94
C ALA A 319 -19.69 -23.55 6.59
N GLY A 320 -19.74 -23.63 7.92
CA GLY A 320 -20.83 -24.17 8.73
C GLY A 320 -21.38 -23.13 9.72
N GLN A 321 -22.47 -23.48 10.39
CA GLN A 321 -23.10 -22.58 11.39
C GLN A 321 -22.21 -22.29 12.61
N GLN A 322 -21.29 -23.20 12.94
CA GLN A 322 -20.36 -23.08 14.08
C GLN A 322 -18.95 -22.71 13.65
N GLY A 323 -18.76 -22.24 12.42
CA GLY A 323 -17.45 -21.92 11.86
C GLY A 323 -17.06 -22.82 10.68
N SER A 324 -15.82 -22.69 10.23
CA SER A 324 -15.31 -23.50 9.12
C SER A 324 -14.96 -24.91 9.57
N PHE A 325 -15.24 -25.89 8.72
CA PHE A 325 -14.89 -27.28 8.94
C PHE A 325 -14.43 -27.96 7.65
N VAL A 326 -13.82 -29.14 7.78
CA VAL A 326 -13.41 -29.98 6.66
C VAL A 326 -13.87 -31.40 6.91
N TYR A 327 -14.14 -32.18 5.85
CA TYR A 327 -14.38 -33.61 5.97
C TYR A 327 -13.05 -34.35 5.88
N VAL A 328 -12.66 -35.03 6.98
CA VAL A 328 -11.46 -35.87 7.03
C VAL A 328 -11.88 -37.31 6.72
N VAL A 329 -11.16 -37.93 5.78
CA VAL A 329 -11.36 -39.33 5.41
C VAL A 329 -10.60 -40.22 6.40
N GLN A 330 -11.34 -41.13 7.05
CA GLN A 330 -10.80 -42.12 7.99
C GLN A 330 -10.26 -43.35 7.26
N ALA A 331 -9.47 -44.19 7.96
CA ALA A 331 -8.91 -45.43 7.41
C ALA A 331 -9.95 -46.45 6.92
N ASP A 332 -11.16 -46.39 7.47
CA ASP A 332 -12.31 -47.25 7.09
C ASP A 332 -13.11 -46.67 5.92
N SER A 333 -12.61 -45.64 5.23
CA SER A 333 -13.26 -44.91 4.16
C SER A 333 -14.58 -44.22 4.60
N THR A 334 -14.72 -43.87 5.86
CA THR A 334 -15.78 -42.97 6.34
C THR A 334 -15.26 -41.55 6.46
N VAL A 335 -16.18 -40.58 6.44
CA VAL A 335 -15.84 -39.18 6.63
C VAL A 335 -16.35 -38.61 7.94
N THR A 336 -15.52 -37.82 8.61
CA THR A 336 -15.88 -37.12 9.83
C THR A 336 -15.69 -35.62 9.62
N PRO A 337 -16.72 -34.79 9.87
CA PRO A 337 -16.57 -33.35 9.86
C PRO A 337 -15.69 -32.93 11.06
N ARG A 338 -14.67 -32.17 10.80
CA ARG A 338 -13.74 -31.64 11.82
C ARG A 338 -13.68 -30.13 11.74
N PRO A 339 -14.01 -29.43 12.85
CA PRO A 339 -13.87 -27.97 12.89
C PRO A 339 -12.40 -27.58 12.73
N VAL A 340 -12.13 -26.53 11.96
CA VAL A 340 -10.80 -26.01 11.69
C VAL A 340 -10.77 -24.50 11.82
N THR A 341 -9.62 -23.98 12.22
CA THR A 341 -9.36 -22.53 12.20
C THR A 341 -8.43 -22.25 11.03
N SER A 342 -8.92 -21.51 10.05
CA SER A 342 -8.13 -21.02 8.92
C SER A 342 -7.81 -19.55 9.12
N SER A 343 -6.55 -19.16 8.95
CA SER A 343 -6.10 -17.77 9.08
C SER A 343 -6.13 -17.02 7.77
N ARG A 344 -5.79 -17.66 6.66
CA ARG A 344 -5.66 -17.01 5.36
C ARG A 344 -5.73 -18.00 4.20
N ASN A 345 -6.08 -17.45 3.03
CA ASN A 345 -6.01 -18.13 1.75
C ASN A 345 -4.92 -17.48 0.88
N VAL A 346 -4.01 -18.30 0.35
CA VAL A 346 -2.92 -17.84 -0.52
C VAL A 346 -2.81 -18.82 -1.70
N GLU A 347 -2.87 -18.31 -2.92
CA GLU A 347 -2.73 -19.11 -4.15
C GLU A 347 -3.62 -20.35 -4.22
N GLY A 348 -4.86 -20.25 -3.75
CA GLY A 348 -5.82 -21.36 -3.76
C GLY A 348 -5.62 -22.41 -2.64
N LEU A 349 -4.69 -22.17 -1.72
CA LEU A 349 -4.44 -22.97 -0.53
C LEU A 349 -4.95 -22.23 0.71
N ALA A 350 -5.68 -22.93 1.56
CA ALA A 350 -6.08 -22.45 2.88
C ALA A 350 -5.03 -22.88 3.93
N VAL A 351 -4.50 -21.90 4.67
CA VAL A 351 -3.61 -22.15 5.82
C VAL A 351 -4.47 -22.47 7.04
N ILE A 352 -4.22 -23.62 7.63
CA ILE A 352 -4.96 -24.14 8.79
C ILE A 352 -4.06 -24.02 10.04
N ASP A 353 -4.52 -23.21 10.99
CA ASP A 353 -3.80 -23.02 12.26
C ASP A 353 -4.12 -24.10 13.28
N LYS A 354 -5.37 -24.60 13.29
CA LYS A 354 -5.83 -25.62 14.22
C LYS A 354 -6.82 -26.58 13.56
N GLY A 355 -6.78 -27.84 13.97
CA GLY A 355 -7.78 -28.86 13.62
C GLY A 355 -7.30 -29.94 12.65
N LEU A 356 -6.14 -29.78 11.97
CA LEU A 356 -5.59 -30.77 11.05
C LEU A 356 -4.12 -31.07 11.34
N GLN A 357 -3.71 -32.28 10.97
CA GLN A 357 -2.31 -32.72 10.98
C GLN A 357 -1.82 -33.05 9.57
N ALA A 358 -0.54 -32.86 9.34
CA ALA A 358 0.09 -33.23 8.06
C ALA A 358 -0.07 -34.72 7.78
N GLY A 359 -0.39 -35.06 6.53
CA GLY A 359 -0.61 -36.46 6.09
C GLY A 359 -2.06 -36.91 6.12
N GLU A 360 -2.97 -36.21 6.82
CA GLU A 360 -4.41 -36.50 6.79
C GLU A 360 -4.96 -36.27 5.37
N THR A 361 -6.08 -36.95 5.06
CA THR A 361 -6.76 -36.81 3.78
C THR A 361 -8.07 -36.07 3.98
N VAL A 362 -8.26 -34.98 3.21
CA VAL A 362 -9.46 -34.13 3.26
C VAL A 362 -10.21 -34.18 1.94
N VAL A 363 -11.55 -34.10 2.01
CA VAL A 363 -12.40 -34.03 0.81
C VAL A 363 -12.35 -32.66 0.20
N THR A 364 -12.08 -32.57 -1.10
CA THR A 364 -12.03 -31.32 -1.87
C THR A 364 -13.23 -31.10 -2.77
N ASP A 365 -13.91 -32.20 -3.17
CA ASP A 365 -15.13 -32.10 -3.96
C ASP A 365 -16.09 -33.24 -3.60
N GLY A 366 -17.41 -33.01 -3.75
CA GLY A 366 -18.48 -33.97 -3.37
C GLY A 366 -19.02 -33.79 -1.95
N GLN A 367 -18.52 -32.81 -1.18
CA GLN A 367 -18.85 -32.56 0.22
C GLN A 367 -20.35 -32.25 0.46
N VAL A 368 -21.07 -31.70 -0.53
CA VAL A 368 -22.48 -31.32 -0.42
C VAL A 368 -23.39 -32.54 -0.14
N ARG A 369 -22.95 -33.75 -0.51
CA ARG A 369 -23.69 -35.00 -0.34
C ARG A 369 -23.29 -35.76 0.92
N LEU A 370 -22.31 -35.27 1.66
CA LEU A 370 -21.75 -35.98 2.82
C LEU A 370 -22.51 -35.62 4.09
N VAL A 371 -22.76 -36.65 4.87
CA VAL A 371 -23.19 -36.53 6.28
C VAL A 371 -22.15 -37.21 7.17
N PRO A 372 -22.06 -36.88 8.44
CA PRO A 372 -21.13 -37.54 9.35
C PRO A 372 -21.26 -39.07 9.29
N GLY A 373 -20.14 -39.78 9.09
CA GLY A 373 -20.13 -41.24 8.98
C GLY A 373 -20.43 -41.80 7.58
N SER A 374 -20.66 -40.99 6.57
CA SER A 374 -20.84 -41.44 5.18
C SER A 374 -19.62 -42.23 4.70
N LYS A 375 -19.86 -43.39 4.03
CA LYS A 375 -18.82 -44.10 3.29
C LYS A 375 -18.52 -43.39 1.99
N VAL A 376 -17.25 -43.21 1.66
CA VAL A 376 -16.82 -42.52 0.44
C VAL A 376 -16.00 -43.42 -0.46
N GLN A 377 -16.12 -43.18 -1.75
CA GLN A 377 -15.26 -43.76 -2.79
C GLN A 377 -14.40 -42.64 -3.38
N ILE A 378 -13.10 -42.76 -3.16
CA ILE A 378 -12.14 -41.78 -3.68
C ILE A 378 -12.05 -41.92 -5.20
N LYS A 379 -12.27 -40.83 -5.92
CA LYS A 379 -12.08 -40.70 -7.35
C LYS A 379 -11.05 -39.59 -7.64
N ASN A 380 -10.38 -39.68 -8.78
CA ASN A 380 -9.45 -38.65 -9.23
C ASN A 380 -10.17 -37.40 -9.78
N ASN A 381 -11.42 -37.60 -10.27
CA ASN A 381 -12.28 -36.52 -10.75
C ASN A 381 -13.76 -36.97 -10.58
N LEU A 382 -14.70 -36.05 -10.30
CA LEU A 382 -16.13 -36.38 -10.18
C LEU A 382 -16.84 -36.48 -11.53
N SER A 383 -16.19 -36.09 -12.62
CA SER A 383 -16.68 -36.18 -14.00
C SER A 383 -16.42 -37.55 -14.66
N ASP A 384 -15.71 -38.44 -13.98
CA ASP A 384 -15.51 -39.85 -14.34
C ASP A 384 -16.48 -40.77 -13.52
#